data_09738307874e411b5090d560de61e430
#
_entry.id   09738307874e411b5090d560de61e430
#
_cell.length_a   1.000
_cell.length_b   1.000
_cell.length_c   1.000
_cell.angle_alpha   90.00
_cell.angle_beta   90.00
_cell.angle_gamma   90.00
#
_symmetry.space_group_name_H-M   'P 1'
#
loop_
_entity.id
_entity.type
_entity.pdbx_description
1 polymer ?
#
loop_
_entity_poly.entity_id
_entity_poly.type
_entity_poly.pdbx_seq_one_letter_code
_entity_poly.pdbx_strand_id
1 'polypeptide(L)'
;LDRVRPVLERFGATIVHVGPAGAGAAVKVGVNGLLHTFSTALAESLVAAEAAGVPRTAFFDVLAGGVLASTFVDYKRAAFLDPQAAPVAFDLTTATKDLRLAVQASRAAHLPVSVLERTLQLHCQALEDGYGDKDMAAMTAWIANRAGDDPSGAPGGRTSEGQ
;
A
#
# COMPACT_ATOMS: atom_id res chain seq x y z
N LEU A 1 -1.95 29.52 15.27
CA LEU A 1 -3.00 28.53 14.98
C LEU A 1 -4.39 29.09 15.31
N ASP A 2 -4.59 29.72 16.49
CA ASP A 2 -5.91 30.14 17.00
C ASP A 2 -6.64 31.09 16.05
N ARG A 3 -5.95 32.03 15.43
CA ARG A 3 -6.53 32.99 14.45
C ARG A 3 -7.12 32.33 13.21
N VAL A 4 -6.61 31.15 12.80
CA VAL A 4 -7.04 30.44 11.59
C VAL A 4 -7.86 29.18 11.90
N ARG A 5 -7.97 28.80 13.17
CA ARG A 5 -8.74 27.64 13.62
C ARG A 5 -10.18 27.62 13.09
N PRO A 6 -10.98 28.72 13.15
CA PRO A 6 -12.35 28.70 12.66
C PRO A 6 -12.47 28.40 11.16
N VAL A 7 -11.41 28.75 10.38
CA VAL A 7 -11.35 28.44 8.95
C VAL A 7 -11.02 26.95 8.76
N LEU A 8 -10.02 26.43 9.50
CA LEU A 8 -9.59 25.03 9.40
C LEU A 8 -10.69 24.06 9.81
N GLU A 9 -11.53 24.40 10.79
CA GLU A 9 -12.68 23.61 11.24
C GLU A 9 -13.74 23.38 10.15
N ARG A 10 -13.71 24.18 9.07
CA ARG A 10 -14.56 23.97 7.89
C ARG A 10 -14.05 22.88 6.95
N PHE A 11 -12.76 22.50 7.07
CA PHE A 11 -12.11 21.50 6.21
C PHE A 11 -11.86 20.18 6.91
N GLY A 12 -11.81 20.15 8.25
CA GLY A 12 -11.51 18.93 8.98
C GLY A 12 -12.10 18.94 10.39
N ALA A 13 -12.64 17.77 10.79
CA ALA A 13 -13.20 17.59 12.13
C ALA A 13 -12.14 17.59 13.24
N THR A 14 -10.89 17.21 12.90
CA THR A 14 -9.79 17.13 13.87
C THR A 14 -8.62 18.01 13.39
N ILE A 15 -8.18 18.91 14.25
CA ILE A 15 -7.04 19.79 14.01
C ILE A 15 -5.99 19.52 15.07
N VAL A 16 -4.84 19.00 14.64
CA VAL A 16 -3.70 18.70 15.51
C VAL A 16 -2.56 19.67 15.20
N HIS A 17 -2.09 20.39 16.20
CA HIS A 17 -0.88 21.21 16.09
C HIS A 17 0.34 20.35 16.40
N VAL A 18 1.12 20.00 15.39
CA VAL A 18 2.23 19.05 15.47
C VAL A 18 3.61 19.72 15.62
N GLY A 19 3.67 21.05 15.65
CA GLY A 19 4.93 21.76 15.82
C GLY A 19 5.06 23.02 14.97
N PRO A 20 6.29 23.54 14.80
CA PRO A 20 6.58 24.75 14.00
C PRO A 20 6.27 24.55 12.51
N ALA A 21 6.44 25.61 11.74
CA ALA A 21 6.26 25.56 10.28
C ALA A 21 7.10 24.44 9.66
N GLY A 22 6.45 23.64 8.80
CA GLY A 22 7.06 22.44 8.21
C GLY A 22 6.74 21.11 8.92
N ALA A 23 6.45 21.11 10.24
CA ALA A 23 6.16 19.88 10.98
C ALA A 23 4.94 19.12 10.43
N GLY A 24 3.89 19.83 10.01
CA GLY A 24 2.72 19.20 9.38
C GLY A 24 3.05 18.51 8.05
N ALA A 25 3.93 19.09 7.24
CA ALA A 25 4.41 18.46 6.02
C ALA A 25 5.25 17.21 6.32
N ALA A 26 6.11 17.25 7.33
CA ALA A 26 6.89 16.10 7.74
C ALA A 26 6.01 14.94 8.23
N VAL A 27 4.98 15.22 9.03
CA VAL A 27 4.00 14.21 9.46
C VAL A 27 3.28 13.61 8.25
N LYS A 28 2.81 14.44 7.31
CA LYS A 28 2.14 13.96 6.10
C LYS A 28 3.03 13.03 5.29
N VAL A 29 4.30 13.39 5.08
CA VAL A 29 5.27 12.56 4.35
C VAL A 29 5.48 11.22 5.05
N GLY A 30 5.63 11.22 6.38
CA GLY A 30 5.79 10.00 7.16
C GLY A 30 4.53 9.10 7.09
N VAL A 31 3.34 9.68 7.26
CA VAL A 31 2.06 8.94 7.18
C VAL A 31 1.85 8.36 5.79
N ASN A 32 2.14 9.11 4.71
CA ASN A 32 2.01 8.58 3.35
C ASN A 32 3.02 7.46 3.08
N GLY A 33 4.27 7.59 3.55
CA GLY A 33 5.25 6.51 3.46
C GLY A 33 4.77 5.22 4.12
N LEU A 34 4.22 5.34 5.35
CA LEU A 34 3.61 4.21 6.06
C LEU A 34 2.42 3.63 5.31
N LEU A 35 1.51 4.48 4.82
CA LEU A 35 0.30 4.08 4.12
C LEU A 35 0.61 3.27 2.85
N HIS A 36 1.52 3.74 2.01
CA HIS A 36 1.88 3.05 0.77
C HIS A 36 2.67 1.77 1.04
N THR A 37 3.51 1.74 2.07
CA THR A 37 4.18 0.52 2.51
C THR A 37 3.18 -0.52 3.02
N PHE A 38 2.24 -0.11 3.85
CA PHE A 38 1.16 -0.97 4.34
C PHE A 38 0.31 -1.51 3.19
N SER A 39 -0.06 -0.66 2.23
CA SER A 39 -0.82 -1.06 1.04
C SER A 39 -0.08 -2.13 0.21
N THR A 40 1.22 -1.98 0.03
CA THR A 40 2.04 -2.96 -0.72
C THR A 40 2.16 -4.27 0.05
N ALA A 41 2.41 -4.22 1.37
CA ALA A 41 2.45 -5.40 2.21
C ALA A 41 1.10 -6.14 2.26
N LEU A 42 -0.01 -5.38 2.26
CA LEU A 42 -1.36 -5.93 2.17
C LEU A 42 -1.57 -6.65 0.82
N ALA A 43 -1.12 -6.06 -0.28
CA ALA A 43 -1.18 -6.67 -1.61
C ALA A 43 -0.40 -8.00 -1.67
N GLU A 44 0.84 -8.03 -1.16
CA GLU A 44 1.65 -9.25 -1.08
C GLU A 44 0.98 -10.33 -0.22
N SER A 45 0.48 -9.96 0.96
CA SER A 45 -0.19 -10.89 1.89
C SER A 45 -1.46 -11.47 1.29
N LEU A 46 -2.24 -10.66 0.57
CA LEU A 46 -3.46 -11.09 -0.11
C LEU A 46 -3.17 -12.10 -1.22
N VAL A 47 -2.17 -11.82 -2.07
CA VAL A 47 -1.75 -12.74 -3.14
C VAL A 47 -1.21 -14.04 -2.56
N ALA A 48 -0.42 -13.98 -1.48
CA ALA A 48 0.09 -15.17 -0.81
C ALA A 48 -1.04 -16.04 -0.22
N ALA A 49 -2.04 -15.42 0.40
CA ALA A 49 -3.21 -16.12 0.93
C ALA A 49 -4.05 -16.76 -0.20
N GLU A 50 -4.22 -16.04 -1.31
CA GLU A 50 -4.93 -16.53 -2.49
C GLU A 50 -4.21 -17.72 -3.12
N ALA A 51 -2.88 -17.69 -3.20
CA ALA A 51 -2.07 -18.84 -3.64
C ALA A 51 -2.20 -20.06 -2.72
N ALA A 52 -2.50 -19.84 -1.44
CA ALA A 52 -2.83 -20.91 -0.48
C ALA A 52 -4.30 -21.37 -0.53
N GLY A 53 -5.11 -20.85 -1.47
CA GLY A 53 -6.51 -21.22 -1.67
C GLY A 53 -7.51 -20.42 -0.83
N VAL A 54 -7.09 -19.32 -0.17
CA VAL A 54 -7.98 -18.46 0.62
C VAL A 54 -8.64 -17.43 -0.30
N PRO A 55 -9.98 -17.36 -0.38
CA PRO A 55 -10.65 -16.32 -1.14
C PRO A 55 -10.32 -14.91 -0.61
N ARG A 56 -10.13 -13.93 -1.50
CA ARG A 56 -9.86 -12.52 -1.14
C ARG A 56 -10.88 -11.95 -0.15
N THR A 57 -12.15 -12.28 -0.34
CA THR A 57 -13.24 -11.83 0.55
C THR A 57 -13.03 -12.34 1.97
N ALA A 58 -12.71 -13.63 2.14
CA ALA A 58 -12.45 -14.22 3.45
C ALA A 58 -11.22 -13.60 4.13
N PHE A 59 -10.16 -13.32 3.37
CA PHE A 59 -8.98 -12.61 3.89
C PHE A 59 -9.37 -11.23 4.45
N PHE A 60 -10.16 -10.46 3.71
CA PHE A 60 -10.61 -9.14 4.15
C PHE A 60 -11.59 -9.20 5.34
N ASP A 61 -12.43 -10.23 5.44
CA ASP A 61 -13.32 -10.40 6.60
C ASP A 61 -12.51 -10.63 7.89
N VAL A 62 -11.46 -11.43 7.83
CA VAL A 62 -10.52 -11.64 8.94
C VAL A 62 -9.76 -10.36 9.26
N LEU A 63 -9.26 -9.65 8.25
CA LEU A 63 -8.50 -8.40 8.41
C LEU A 63 -9.37 -7.33 9.08
N ALA A 64 -10.62 -7.16 8.64
CA ALA A 64 -11.56 -6.18 9.17
C ALA A 64 -12.00 -6.49 10.61
N GLY A 65 -11.98 -7.75 11.03
CA GLY A 65 -12.27 -8.16 12.41
C GLY A 65 -11.04 -8.18 13.32
N GLY A 66 -9.84 -7.92 12.79
CA GLY A 66 -8.57 -8.04 13.51
C GLY A 66 -7.93 -6.71 13.93
N VAL A 67 -6.71 -6.81 14.45
CA VAL A 67 -5.93 -5.67 14.94
C VAL A 67 -5.50 -4.67 13.84
N LEU A 68 -5.59 -5.06 12.57
CA LEU A 68 -5.27 -4.21 11.43
C LEU A 68 -6.52 -3.56 10.81
N ALA A 69 -7.70 -3.75 11.42
CA ALA A 69 -8.92 -3.07 11.01
C ALA A 69 -8.70 -1.54 11.04
N SER A 70 -9.05 -0.88 9.95
CA SER A 70 -8.87 0.58 9.84
C SER A 70 -9.78 1.15 8.75
N THR A 71 -10.04 2.45 8.84
CA THR A 71 -10.78 3.19 7.80
C THR A 71 -10.14 3.01 6.42
N PHE A 72 -8.83 2.88 6.34
CA PHE A 72 -8.14 2.63 5.07
C PHE A 72 -8.49 1.25 4.50
N VAL A 73 -8.47 0.20 5.32
CA VAL A 73 -8.82 -1.16 4.90
C VAL A 73 -10.25 -1.21 4.37
N ASP A 74 -11.20 -0.61 5.10
CA ASP A 74 -12.61 -0.56 4.69
C ASP A 74 -12.79 0.23 3.38
N TYR A 75 -12.19 1.41 3.31
CA TYR A 75 -12.25 2.29 2.13
C TYR A 75 -11.68 1.65 0.87
N LYS A 76 -10.56 0.91 1.00
CA LYS A 76 -9.86 0.30 -0.14
C LYS A 76 -10.29 -1.13 -0.44
N ARG A 77 -11.15 -1.74 0.38
CA ARG A 77 -11.60 -3.13 0.22
C ARG A 77 -12.00 -3.46 -1.22
N ALA A 78 -12.87 -2.67 -1.82
CA ALA A 78 -13.36 -2.92 -3.18
C ALA A 78 -12.22 -2.92 -4.22
N ALA A 79 -11.27 -1.99 -4.10
CA ALA A 79 -10.13 -1.88 -5.00
C ALA A 79 -9.14 -3.06 -4.88
N PHE A 80 -8.97 -3.61 -3.68
CA PHE A 80 -8.14 -4.80 -3.48
C PHE A 80 -8.84 -6.09 -3.93
N LEU A 81 -10.17 -6.17 -3.77
CA LEU A 81 -10.94 -7.33 -4.22
C LEU A 81 -10.98 -7.42 -5.75
N ASP A 82 -11.19 -6.30 -6.42
CA ASP A 82 -11.20 -6.22 -7.88
C ASP A 82 -10.45 -4.96 -8.37
N PRO A 83 -9.12 -5.04 -8.51
CA PRO A 83 -8.29 -3.91 -8.93
C PRO A 83 -8.57 -3.41 -10.35
N GLN A 84 -9.26 -4.21 -11.18
CA GLN A 84 -9.56 -3.84 -12.57
C GLN A 84 -10.88 -3.10 -12.69
N ALA A 85 -11.88 -3.46 -11.90
CA ALA A 85 -13.22 -2.86 -11.95
C ALA A 85 -13.36 -1.64 -11.03
N ALA A 86 -12.56 -1.53 -9.97
CA ALA A 86 -12.66 -0.43 -9.02
C ALA A 86 -12.20 0.90 -9.62
N PRO A 87 -12.91 2.01 -9.33
CA PRO A 87 -12.48 3.33 -9.77
C PRO A 87 -11.15 3.72 -9.13
N VAL A 88 -10.32 4.44 -9.90
CA VAL A 88 -9.05 4.97 -9.39
C VAL A 88 -9.34 6.10 -8.40
N ALA A 89 -9.12 5.83 -7.13
CA ALA A 89 -9.24 6.84 -6.08
C ALA A 89 -7.89 7.48 -5.74
N PHE A 90 -6.80 6.74 -5.95
CA PHE A 90 -5.43 7.23 -5.79
C PHE A 90 -4.49 6.40 -6.66
N ASP A 91 -3.95 7.01 -7.72
CA ASP A 91 -3.13 6.34 -8.71
C ASP A 91 -1.74 5.97 -8.19
N LEU A 92 -1.14 4.93 -8.80
CA LEU A 92 0.15 4.41 -8.40
C LEU A 92 1.30 5.39 -8.65
N THR A 93 1.20 6.23 -9.69
CA THR A 93 2.18 7.30 -9.96
C THR A 93 2.26 8.27 -8.80
N THR A 94 1.11 8.72 -8.29
CA THR A 94 1.01 9.63 -7.14
C THR A 94 1.51 8.95 -5.85
N ALA A 95 1.15 7.68 -5.62
CA ALA A 95 1.66 6.89 -4.50
C ALA A 95 3.20 6.77 -4.53
N THR A 96 3.75 6.50 -5.71
CA THR A 96 5.21 6.38 -5.91
C THR A 96 5.93 7.71 -5.67
N LYS A 97 5.33 8.83 -6.10
CA LYS A 97 5.85 10.18 -5.79
C LYS A 97 5.92 10.42 -4.29
N ASP A 98 4.89 10.05 -3.54
CA ASP A 98 4.84 10.22 -2.09
C ASP A 98 5.88 9.34 -1.36
N LEU A 99 6.09 8.11 -1.82
CA LEU A 99 7.18 7.25 -1.34
C LEU A 99 8.56 7.85 -1.61
N ARG A 100 8.78 8.44 -2.79
CA ARG A 100 10.05 9.14 -3.10
C ARG A 100 10.32 10.27 -2.12
N LEU A 101 9.29 11.06 -1.80
CA LEU A 101 9.42 12.14 -0.82
C LEU A 101 9.78 11.60 0.57
N ALA A 102 9.15 10.49 1.00
CA ALA A 102 9.45 9.87 2.29
C ALA A 102 10.88 9.33 2.36
N VAL A 103 11.36 8.64 1.32
CA VAL A 103 12.74 8.15 1.23
C VAL A 103 13.73 9.31 1.19
N GLN A 104 13.47 10.36 0.40
CA GLN A 104 14.35 11.52 0.31
C GLN A 104 14.47 12.27 1.64
N ALA A 105 13.35 12.49 2.33
CA ALA A 105 13.34 13.15 3.64
C ALA A 105 14.11 12.34 4.69
N SER A 106 13.95 11.02 4.68
CA SER A 106 14.65 10.13 5.60
C SER A 106 16.15 10.08 5.34
N ARG A 107 16.54 10.02 4.06
CA ARG A 107 17.98 10.06 3.66
C ARG A 107 18.61 11.38 4.04
N ALA A 108 17.93 12.50 3.87
CA ALA A 108 18.41 13.82 4.29
C ALA A 108 18.63 13.90 5.81
N ALA A 109 17.89 13.11 6.58
CA ALA A 109 18.06 12.95 8.03
C ALA A 109 19.04 11.83 8.41
N HIS A 110 19.75 11.22 7.45
CA HIS A 110 20.68 10.09 7.64
C HIS A 110 20.03 8.85 8.31
N LEU A 111 18.73 8.64 8.09
CA LEU A 111 18.01 7.49 8.66
C LEU A 111 18.06 6.29 7.71
N PRO A 112 18.33 5.06 8.19
CA PRO A 112 18.16 3.85 7.40
C PRO A 112 16.67 3.56 7.24
N VAL A 113 16.20 3.45 5.99
CA VAL A 113 14.76 3.27 5.67
C VAL A 113 14.52 2.12 4.69
N SER A 114 15.12 0.97 4.97
CA SER A 114 15.15 -0.19 4.07
C SER A 114 13.75 -0.62 3.59
N VAL A 115 12.73 -0.58 4.44
CA VAL A 115 11.36 -0.96 4.08
C VAL A 115 10.76 0.02 3.08
N LEU A 116 10.89 1.35 3.33
CA LEU A 116 10.43 2.38 2.39
C LEU A 116 11.14 2.28 1.03
N GLU A 117 12.46 2.06 1.06
CA GLU A 117 13.26 1.91 -0.16
C GLU A 117 12.85 0.70 -0.97
N ARG A 118 12.62 -0.44 -0.30
CA ARG A 118 12.15 -1.65 -1.00
C ARG A 118 10.75 -1.43 -1.60
N THR A 119 9.84 -0.83 -0.85
CA THR A 119 8.50 -0.49 -1.35
C THR A 119 8.60 0.43 -2.57
N LEU A 120 9.43 1.47 -2.50
CA LEU A 120 9.64 2.38 -3.63
C LEU A 120 10.17 1.66 -4.87
N GLN A 121 11.11 0.72 -4.71
CA GLN A 121 11.62 -0.09 -5.83
C GLN A 121 10.50 -0.90 -6.50
N LEU A 122 9.64 -1.57 -5.70
CA LEU A 122 8.50 -2.34 -6.23
C LEU A 122 7.53 -1.44 -6.99
N HIS A 123 7.21 -0.27 -6.45
CA HIS A 123 6.37 0.70 -7.14
C HIS A 123 6.99 1.20 -8.45
N CYS A 124 8.31 1.49 -8.47
CA CYS A 124 8.98 1.90 -9.71
C CYS A 124 8.90 0.80 -10.78
N GLN A 125 9.10 -0.46 -10.42
CA GLN A 125 8.95 -1.59 -11.34
C GLN A 125 7.51 -1.70 -11.88
N ALA A 126 6.51 -1.54 -11.00
CA ALA A 126 5.11 -1.55 -11.44
C ALA A 126 4.77 -0.38 -12.38
N LEU A 127 5.38 0.80 -12.21
CA LEU A 127 5.26 1.91 -13.16
C LEU A 127 5.87 1.55 -14.52
N GLU A 128 7.05 0.94 -14.55
CA GLU A 128 7.72 0.49 -15.77
C GLU A 128 6.87 -0.56 -16.52
N ASP A 129 6.14 -1.41 -15.78
CA ASP A 129 5.21 -2.40 -16.31
C ASP A 129 3.82 -1.82 -16.69
N GLY A 130 3.65 -0.48 -16.66
CA GLY A 130 2.45 0.22 -17.15
C GLY A 130 1.29 0.31 -16.16
N TYR A 131 1.53 0.17 -14.84
CA TYR A 131 0.49 0.26 -13.82
C TYR A 131 0.28 1.68 -13.25
N GLY A 132 0.94 2.70 -13.81
CA GLY A 132 1.00 4.04 -13.24
C GLY A 132 -0.34 4.75 -13.11
N ASP A 133 -1.24 4.58 -14.06
CA ASP A 133 -2.58 5.17 -14.11
C ASP A 133 -3.65 4.39 -13.33
N LYS A 134 -3.27 3.23 -12.79
CA LYS A 134 -4.18 2.38 -12.02
C LYS A 134 -4.19 2.76 -10.56
N ASP A 135 -5.25 2.38 -9.84
CA ASP A 135 -5.30 2.55 -8.38
C ASP A 135 -4.11 1.84 -7.70
N MET A 136 -3.62 2.39 -6.61
CA MET A 136 -2.51 1.81 -5.84
C MET A 136 -2.76 0.36 -5.40
N ALA A 137 -4.02 -0.06 -5.25
CA ALA A 137 -4.39 -1.45 -4.97
C ALA A 137 -4.07 -2.41 -6.15
N ALA A 138 -3.81 -1.89 -7.35
CA ALA A 138 -3.39 -2.68 -8.51
C ALA A 138 -2.01 -3.35 -8.33
N MET A 139 -1.25 -2.97 -7.29
CA MET A 139 -0.08 -3.74 -6.84
C MET A 139 -0.43 -5.21 -6.61
N THR A 140 -1.66 -5.53 -6.18
CA THR A 140 -2.14 -6.91 -6.03
C THR A 140 -2.11 -7.67 -7.37
N ALA A 141 -2.62 -7.07 -8.44
CA ALA A 141 -2.61 -7.68 -9.77
C ALA A 141 -1.19 -7.76 -10.34
N TRP A 142 -0.38 -6.71 -10.13
CA TRP A 142 1.00 -6.70 -10.57
C TRP A 142 1.83 -7.80 -9.90
N ILE A 143 1.70 -8.01 -8.58
CA ILE A 143 2.39 -9.06 -7.83
C ILE A 143 1.92 -10.44 -8.29
N ALA A 144 0.61 -10.65 -8.45
CA ALA A 144 0.04 -11.93 -8.91
C ALA A 144 0.55 -12.33 -10.30
N ASN A 145 0.64 -11.36 -11.23
CA ASN A 145 1.17 -11.62 -12.58
C ASN A 145 2.64 -12.05 -12.55
N ARG A 146 3.46 -11.44 -11.70
CA ARG A 146 4.89 -11.81 -11.57
C ARG A 146 5.12 -13.15 -10.89
N ALA A 147 4.21 -13.60 -10.02
CA ALA A 147 4.28 -14.92 -9.39
C ALA A 147 4.12 -16.05 -10.42
N GLY A 148 3.40 -15.80 -11.54
CA GLY A 148 3.29 -16.74 -12.66
C GLY A 148 4.51 -16.80 -13.56
N ASP A 149 5.35 -15.77 -13.56
CA ASP A 149 6.51 -15.61 -14.45
C ASP A 149 7.84 -16.03 -13.79
N ASP A 150 7.86 -16.42 -12.51
CA ASP A 150 9.07 -16.87 -11.83
C ASP A 150 9.41 -18.33 -12.20
N PRO A 151 10.43 -18.59 -13.08
CA PRO A 151 10.82 -19.93 -13.48
C PRO A 151 11.51 -20.73 -12.35
N SER A 152 11.79 -20.11 -11.18
CA SER A 152 12.42 -20.76 -10.03
C SER A 152 11.40 -21.45 -9.10
N GLY A 153 10.11 -21.23 -9.28
CA GLY A 153 9.02 -21.89 -8.59
C GLY A 153 8.79 -23.30 -9.16
N ALA A 154 9.67 -24.25 -8.88
CA ALA A 154 9.41 -25.65 -9.17
C ALA A 154 8.11 -26.08 -8.48
N PRO A 155 7.11 -26.63 -9.20
CA PRO A 155 5.92 -27.16 -8.55
C PRO A 155 6.36 -28.31 -7.66
N GLY A 156 6.17 -28.16 -6.35
CA GLY A 156 6.41 -29.23 -5.38
C GLY A 156 5.73 -30.50 -5.83
N GLY A 157 6.53 -31.53 -6.09
CA GLY A 157 6.11 -32.81 -6.62
C GLY A 157 4.94 -33.36 -5.80
N ARG A 158 3.83 -33.57 -6.47
CA ARG A 158 2.83 -34.50 -5.99
C ARG A 158 3.49 -35.90 -6.04
N THR A 159 3.99 -36.37 -4.94
CA THR A 159 4.28 -37.80 -4.76
C THR A 159 2.95 -38.52 -4.79
N SER A 160 2.65 -39.10 -5.95
CA SER A 160 1.69 -40.18 -6.04
C SER A 160 2.30 -41.38 -5.35
N GLU A 161 1.97 -41.66 -4.10
CA GLU A 161 2.11 -43.01 -3.52
C GLU A 161 0.72 -43.62 -3.53
N GLY A 162 0.53 -44.44 -4.56
CA GLY A 162 -0.43 -45.54 -4.57
C GLY A 162 0.22 -46.74 -3.92
N GLN A 163 -0.41 -47.35 -3.02
CA GLN A 163 -0.77 -48.77 -2.87
C GLN A 163 -1.49 -48.98 -1.55
#